data_1f8fd8596d75befc3dde132fceb34121
#
_entry.id   1f8fd8596d75befc3dde132fceb34121
#
_cell.length_a   1.000
_cell.length_b   1.000
_cell.length_c   1.000
_cell.angle_alpha   90.00
_cell.angle_beta   90.00
_cell.angle_gamma   90.00
#
_symmetry.space_group_name_H-M   'P 1'
#
loop_
_entity.id
_entity.type
_entity.pdbx_description
1 polymer ?
#
loop_
_entity_poly.entity_id
_entity_poly.type
_entity_poly.pdbx_seq_one_letter_code
_entity_poly.pdbx_strand_id
1 'polypeptide(L)'
;NGFDSKSSGILATGYAVIDVQKGQTHAQRRLMAIRASKLDAYRNLAEQVYGLFVESSSQMAELALASESVRARVQGLVYGSRLVSISPVGIDTYETKLALDRTVVDELIAQYRAPVERKRLVKVVNEPLSSEKSKPTWSFKKNRWVRNSSPGE
;
A
#
# COMPACT_ATOMS: atom_id res chain seq x y z
N ASN A 1 -10.45 31.32 -16.14
CA ASN A 1 -9.97 29.98 -16.48
C ASN A 1 -9.15 29.47 -15.30
N GLY A 2 -9.85 29.03 -14.25
CA GLY A 2 -9.24 28.45 -13.07
C GLY A 2 -8.82 27.01 -13.37
N PHE A 3 -7.53 26.75 -13.48
CA PHE A 3 -6.98 25.42 -13.32
C PHE A 3 -7.11 25.06 -11.83
N ASP A 4 -8.09 24.24 -11.51
CA ASP A 4 -8.27 23.71 -10.16
C ASP A 4 -7.10 22.76 -9.86
N SER A 5 -6.15 23.25 -9.08
CA SER A 5 -4.91 22.55 -8.68
C SER A 5 -5.15 21.50 -7.56
N LYS A 6 -6.34 20.92 -7.49
CA LYS A 6 -6.74 20.01 -6.38
C LYS A 6 -6.92 18.55 -6.74
N SER A 7 -6.73 18.15 -8.00
CA SER A 7 -6.67 16.74 -8.36
C SER A 7 -5.29 16.39 -8.89
N SER A 8 -4.33 16.21 -7.98
CA SER A 8 -3.06 15.60 -8.37
C SER A 8 -3.34 14.14 -8.74
N GLY A 9 -3.50 13.88 -10.04
CA GLY A 9 -3.65 12.53 -10.55
C GLY A 9 -2.37 11.73 -10.37
N ILE A 10 -2.52 10.44 -10.11
CA ILE A 10 -1.41 9.49 -10.13
C ILE A 10 -1.17 9.15 -11.59
N LEU A 11 0.02 9.41 -12.09
CA LEU A 11 0.45 9.07 -13.45
C LEU A 11 1.42 7.90 -13.39
N ALA A 12 1.17 6.86 -14.18
CA ALA A 12 2.07 5.74 -14.34
C ALA A 12 2.42 5.54 -15.82
N THR A 13 3.69 5.25 -16.06
CA THR A 13 4.21 5.00 -17.40
C THR A 13 4.83 3.61 -17.45
N GLY A 14 4.56 2.87 -18.51
CA GLY A 14 5.16 1.57 -18.77
C GLY A 14 5.79 1.52 -20.17
N TYR A 15 6.82 0.70 -20.31
CA TYR A 15 7.59 0.56 -21.54
C TYR A 15 7.71 -0.89 -21.97
N ALA A 16 7.84 -1.11 -23.29
CA ALA A 16 8.18 -2.42 -23.83
C ALA A 16 8.94 -2.27 -25.16
N VAL A 17 10.04 -3.02 -25.28
CA VAL A 17 10.85 -3.09 -26.50
C VAL A 17 10.22 -4.09 -27.48
N ILE A 18 10.16 -3.74 -28.76
CA ILE A 18 9.53 -4.53 -29.83
C ILE A 18 10.32 -5.82 -30.09
N ASP A 19 11.62 -5.70 -30.25
CA ASP A 19 12.45 -6.81 -30.73
C ASP A 19 12.59 -7.97 -29.74
N VAL A 20 12.40 -7.71 -28.44
CA VAL A 20 12.41 -8.76 -27.41
C VAL A 20 11.07 -9.50 -27.28
N GLN A 21 10.02 -9.04 -27.98
CA GLN A 21 8.71 -9.66 -27.90
C GLN A 21 8.64 -10.94 -28.76
N LYS A 22 7.84 -11.90 -28.28
CA LYS A 22 7.56 -13.12 -29.02
C LYS A 22 6.63 -12.80 -30.22
N GLY A 23 7.04 -13.22 -31.41
CA GLY A 23 6.27 -13.03 -32.63
C GLY A 23 7.09 -13.35 -33.86
N GLN A 24 6.47 -13.96 -34.89
CA GLN A 24 7.17 -14.34 -36.10
C GLN A 24 7.36 -13.14 -37.05
N THR A 25 6.45 -12.19 -37.02
CA THR A 25 6.53 -10.97 -37.82
C THR A 25 6.75 -9.74 -37.00
N HIS A 26 7.34 -8.69 -37.61
CA HIS A 26 7.50 -7.41 -36.95
C HIS A 26 6.17 -6.82 -36.45
N ALA A 27 5.08 -6.97 -37.24
CA ALA A 27 3.75 -6.51 -36.82
C ALA A 27 3.23 -7.24 -35.57
N GLN A 28 3.47 -8.56 -35.47
CA GLN A 28 3.12 -9.32 -34.27
C GLN A 28 3.92 -8.85 -33.05
N ARG A 29 5.23 -8.65 -33.19
CA ARG A 29 6.08 -8.12 -32.10
C ARG A 29 5.64 -6.73 -31.64
N ARG A 30 5.25 -5.85 -32.58
CA ARG A 30 4.69 -4.52 -32.24
C ARG A 30 3.41 -4.62 -31.41
N LEU A 31 2.46 -5.48 -31.80
CA LEU A 31 1.23 -5.70 -31.02
C LEU A 31 1.53 -6.24 -29.63
N MET A 32 2.50 -7.14 -29.50
CA MET A 32 2.92 -7.67 -28.22
C MET A 32 3.59 -6.58 -27.35
N ALA A 33 4.41 -5.70 -27.94
CA ALA A 33 5.03 -4.58 -27.25
C ALA A 33 3.99 -3.58 -26.72
N ILE A 34 2.95 -3.28 -27.51
CA ILE A 34 1.83 -2.45 -27.06
C ILE A 34 1.15 -3.06 -25.83
N ARG A 35 0.86 -4.36 -25.83
CA ARG A 35 0.25 -5.07 -24.70
C ARG A 35 1.19 -5.12 -23.50
N ALA A 36 2.47 -5.38 -23.73
CA ALA A 36 3.48 -5.45 -22.67
C ALA A 36 3.71 -4.10 -22.01
N SER A 37 3.78 -3.00 -22.77
CA SER A 37 3.92 -1.64 -22.22
C SER A 37 2.71 -1.24 -21.37
N LYS A 38 1.50 -1.65 -21.77
CA LYS A 38 0.28 -1.43 -20.99
C LYS A 38 0.31 -2.23 -19.67
N LEU A 39 0.75 -3.49 -19.72
CA LEU A 39 0.88 -4.31 -18.52
C LEU A 39 1.93 -3.74 -17.55
N ASP A 40 3.05 -3.25 -18.08
CA ASP A 40 4.09 -2.59 -17.31
C ASP A 40 3.57 -1.30 -16.64
N ALA A 41 2.80 -0.49 -17.35
CA ALA A 41 2.13 0.69 -16.81
C ALA A 41 1.15 0.34 -15.67
N TYR A 42 0.39 -0.75 -15.79
CA TYR A 42 -0.49 -1.23 -14.71
C TYR A 42 0.29 -1.66 -13.46
N ARG A 43 1.43 -2.34 -13.62
CA ARG A 43 2.30 -2.71 -12.49
C ARG A 43 2.82 -1.47 -11.78
N ASN A 44 3.36 -0.51 -12.54
CA ASN A 44 3.88 0.73 -11.98
C ASN A 44 2.79 1.55 -11.27
N LEU A 45 1.57 1.55 -11.79
CA LEU A 45 0.43 2.18 -11.13
C LEU A 45 0.05 1.47 -9.82
N ALA A 46 0.02 0.13 -9.85
CA ALA A 46 -0.27 -0.66 -8.64
C ALA A 46 0.77 -0.42 -7.54
N GLU A 47 2.06 -0.36 -7.88
CA GLU A 47 3.13 -0.07 -6.93
C GLU A 47 2.95 1.31 -6.29
N GLN A 48 2.58 2.33 -7.06
CA GLN A 48 2.30 3.66 -6.51
C GLN A 48 1.10 3.65 -5.57
N VAL A 49 0.01 2.96 -5.92
CA VAL A 49 -1.18 2.84 -5.05
C VAL A 49 -0.83 2.10 -3.76
N TYR A 50 -0.14 0.96 -3.83
CA TYR A 50 0.34 0.25 -2.63
C TYR A 50 1.27 1.10 -1.78
N GLY A 51 2.16 1.89 -2.39
CA GLY A 51 3.01 2.84 -1.69
C GLY A 51 2.21 3.83 -0.84
N LEU A 52 1.10 4.35 -1.33
CA LEU A 52 0.22 5.24 -0.58
C LEU A 52 -0.44 4.55 0.63
N PHE A 53 -0.79 3.27 0.52
CA PHE A 53 -1.26 2.49 1.68
C PHE A 53 -0.16 2.34 2.73
N VAL A 54 1.06 1.99 2.31
CA VAL A 54 2.21 1.82 3.21
C VAL A 54 2.57 3.12 3.91
N GLU A 55 2.55 4.25 3.22
CA GLU A 55 2.84 5.57 3.77
C GLU A 55 1.79 6.06 4.75
N SER A 56 0.55 5.58 4.64
CA SER A 56 -0.56 6.09 5.45
C SER A 56 -0.47 5.69 6.93
N SER A 57 -0.09 4.46 7.24
CA SER A 57 0.22 3.96 8.60
C SER A 57 0.79 2.55 8.57
N SER A 58 1.45 2.12 9.67
CA SER A 58 1.97 0.76 9.80
C SER A 58 0.86 -0.31 9.68
N GLN A 59 -0.31 -0.04 10.27
CA GLN A 59 -1.46 -0.95 10.21
C GLN A 59 -2.01 -1.05 8.78
N MET A 60 -2.00 0.04 8.03
CA MET A 60 -2.42 0.03 6.63
C MET A 60 -1.41 -0.69 5.74
N ALA A 61 -0.11 -0.58 6.03
CA ALA A 61 0.93 -1.34 5.35
C ALA A 61 0.74 -2.85 5.54
N GLU A 62 0.50 -3.28 6.78
CA GLU A 62 0.25 -4.68 7.13
C GLU A 62 -1.03 -5.21 6.45
N LEU A 63 -2.09 -4.41 6.45
CA LEU A 63 -3.36 -4.73 5.79
C LEU A 63 -3.20 -4.86 4.26
N ALA A 64 -2.45 -3.96 3.63
CA ALA A 64 -2.20 -3.99 2.19
C ALA A 64 -1.44 -5.26 1.76
N LEU A 65 -0.54 -5.76 2.60
CA LEU A 65 0.23 -6.98 2.32
C LEU A 65 -0.55 -8.26 2.59
N ALA A 66 -1.39 -8.29 3.64
CA ALA A 66 -2.05 -9.50 4.14
C ALA A 66 -3.50 -9.69 3.66
N SER A 67 -4.19 -8.62 3.24
CA SER A 67 -5.62 -8.67 2.93
C SER A 67 -5.90 -8.89 1.44
N GLU A 68 -6.52 -10.02 1.11
CA GLU A 68 -7.03 -10.29 -0.24
C GLU A 68 -8.08 -9.27 -0.70
N SER A 69 -8.92 -8.76 0.21
CA SER A 69 -9.93 -7.77 -0.14
C SER A 69 -9.32 -6.43 -0.52
N VAL A 70 -8.26 -6.00 0.15
CA VAL A 70 -7.49 -4.80 -0.23
C VAL A 70 -6.84 -5.01 -1.58
N ARG A 71 -6.20 -6.15 -1.79
CA ARG A 71 -5.55 -6.48 -3.07
C ARG A 71 -6.54 -6.44 -4.23
N ALA A 72 -7.71 -7.08 -4.08
CA ALA A 72 -8.75 -7.07 -5.11
C ALA A 72 -9.27 -5.65 -5.41
N ARG A 73 -9.43 -4.80 -4.39
CA ARG A 73 -9.85 -3.40 -4.55
C ARG A 73 -8.78 -2.56 -5.27
N VAL A 74 -7.52 -2.71 -4.90
CA VAL A 74 -6.40 -2.03 -5.58
C VAL A 74 -6.33 -2.45 -7.05
N GLN A 75 -6.44 -3.74 -7.34
CA GLN A 75 -6.48 -4.23 -8.72
C GLN A 75 -7.66 -3.64 -9.50
N GLY A 76 -8.85 -3.57 -8.90
CA GLY A 76 -10.02 -2.95 -9.51
C GLY A 76 -9.78 -1.48 -9.87
N LEU A 77 -9.16 -0.71 -8.96
CA LEU A 77 -8.80 0.69 -9.22
C LEU A 77 -7.78 0.83 -10.36
N VAL A 78 -6.75 0.00 -10.34
CA VAL A 78 -5.67 0.03 -11.35
C VAL A 78 -6.22 -0.29 -12.73
N TYR A 79 -7.04 -1.33 -12.88
CA TYR A 79 -7.67 -1.68 -14.15
C TYR A 79 -8.73 -0.66 -14.60
N GLY A 80 -9.34 0.08 -13.68
CA GLY A 80 -10.26 1.18 -13.95
C GLY A 80 -9.57 2.50 -14.27
N SER A 81 -8.24 2.56 -14.26
CA SER A 81 -7.48 3.77 -14.59
C SER A 81 -7.68 4.19 -16.04
N ARG A 82 -7.57 5.50 -16.26
CA ARG A 82 -7.74 6.07 -17.60
C ARG A 82 -6.47 5.90 -18.42
N LEU A 83 -6.62 5.32 -19.61
CA LEU A 83 -5.55 5.29 -20.61
C LEU A 83 -5.34 6.71 -21.17
N VAL A 84 -4.17 7.28 -20.97
CA VAL A 84 -3.78 8.61 -21.46
C VAL A 84 -3.24 8.51 -22.89
N SER A 85 -2.25 7.63 -23.10
CA SER A 85 -1.64 7.43 -24.43
C SER A 85 -0.95 6.07 -24.52
N ILE A 86 -0.87 5.59 -25.75
CA ILE A 86 0.05 4.53 -26.17
C ILE A 86 0.78 5.07 -27.40
N SER A 87 2.09 5.21 -27.33
CA SER A 87 2.88 5.82 -28.40
C SER A 87 4.24 5.15 -28.55
N PRO A 88 4.80 5.12 -29.76
CA PRO A 88 6.17 4.71 -29.93
C PRO A 88 7.13 5.77 -29.35
N VAL A 89 8.19 5.29 -28.70
CA VAL A 89 9.31 6.09 -28.23
C VAL A 89 10.57 5.58 -28.90
N GLY A 90 11.20 6.41 -29.73
CA GLY A 90 12.27 5.95 -30.59
C GLY A 90 11.78 4.99 -31.68
N ILE A 91 12.66 4.07 -32.09
CA ILE A 91 12.40 3.17 -33.23
C ILE A 91 11.89 1.78 -32.82
N ASP A 92 12.07 1.38 -31.57
CA ASP A 92 11.90 0.00 -31.12
C ASP A 92 11.12 -0.16 -29.81
N THR A 93 10.61 0.91 -29.21
CA THR A 93 9.98 0.90 -27.90
C THR A 93 8.58 1.50 -27.95
N TYR A 94 7.62 0.91 -27.22
CA TYR A 94 6.32 1.50 -26.93
C TYR A 94 6.24 1.99 -25.50
N GLU A 95 5.60 3.14 -25.35
CA GLU A 95 5.27 3.76 -24.06
C GLU A 95 3.75 3.75 -23.89
N THR A 96 3.28 3.35 -22.70
CA THR A 96 1.89 3.52 -22.28
C THR A 96 1.83 4.41 -21.06
N LYS A 97 0.92 5.38 -21.05
CA LYS A 97 0.62 6.26 -19.91
C LYS A 97 -0.79 6.00 -19.39
N LEU A 98 -0.89 5.78 -18.08
CA LEU A 98 -2.15 5.62 -17.34
C LEU A 98 -2.28 6.76 -16.33
N ALA A 99 -3.51 7.19 -16.08
CA ALA A 99 -3.82 8.18 -15.04
C ALA A 99 -4.94 7.63 -14.13
N LEU A 100 -4.76 7.83 -12.83
CA LEU A 100 -5.75 7.50 -11.81
C LEU A 100 -5.94 8.73 -10.91
N ASP A 101 -7.19 9.05 -10.58
CA ASP A 101 -7.50 10.12 -9.65
C ASP A 101 -7.03 9.74 -8.23
N ARG A 102 -6.22 10.59 -7.64
CA ARG A 102 -5.71 10.40 -6.28
C ARG A 102 -6.82 10.33 -5.24
N THR A 103 -7.90 11.09 -5.44
CA THR A 103 -9.03 11.12 -4.50
C THR A 103 -9.66 9.75 -4.32
N VAL A 104 -9.76 8.95 -5.39
CA VAL A 104 -10.31 7.59 -5.34
C VAL A 104 -9.43 6.66 -4.48
N VAL A 105 -8.12 6.84 -4.54
CA VAL A 105 -7.19 6.06 -3.70
C VAL A 105 -7.27 6.51 -2.25
N ASP A 106 -7.32 7.81 -2.00
CA ASP A 106 -7.45 8.37 -0.64
C ASP A 106 -8.77 7.93 0.03
N GLU A 107 -9.87 7.90 -0.72
CA GLU A 107 -11.16 7.37 -0.26
C GLU A 107 -11.08 5.88 0.10
N LEU A 108 -10.41 5.08 -0.73
CA LEU A 108 -10.21 3.66 -0.44
C LEU A 108 -9.38 3.46 0.83
N ILE A 109 -8.31 4.21 1.02
CA ILE A 109 -7.50 4.18 2.24
C ILE A 109 -8.35 4.56 3.46
N ALA A 110 -9.16 5.61 3.36
CA ALA A 110 -10.04 6.05 4.44
C ALA A 110 -11.07 4.98 4.84
N GLN A 111 -11.63 4.23 3.87
CA GLN A 111 -12.56 3.13 4.14
C GLN A 111 -11.95 2.03 5.01
N TYR A 112 -10.67 1.72 4.82
CA TYR A 112 -9.97 0.69 5.60
C TYR A 112 -9.40 1.23 6.91
N ARG A 113 -9.06 2.52 6.98
CA ARG A 113 -8.49 3.14 8.18
C ARG A 113 -9.48 3.16 9.34
N ALA A 114 -10.73 3.54 9.12
CA ALA A 114 -11.74 3.66 10.17
C ALA A 114 -12.00 2.36 10.97
N PRO A 115 -12.12 1.16 10.35
CA PRO A 115 -12.21 -0.11 11.07
C PRO A 115 -10.94 -0.47 11.85
N VAL A 116 -9.76 -0.16 11.32
CA VAL A 116 -8.47 -0.41 11.98
C VAL A 116 -8.34 0.43 13.24
N GLU A 117 -8.67 1.70 13.17
CA GLU A 117 -8.64 2.62 14.33
C GLU A 117 -9.66 2.20 15.40
N ARG A 118 -10.88 1.79 15.02
CA ARG A 118 -11.88 1.25 15.96
C ARG A 118 -11.39 0.02 16.70
N LYS A 119 -10.78 -0.94 16.00
CA LYS A 119 -10.20 -2.14 16.63
C LYS A 119 -9.08 -1.79 17.62
N ARG A 120 -8.26 -0.79 17.29
CA ARG A 120 -7.21 -0.30 18.17
C ARG A 120 -7.77 0.31 19.44
N LEU A 121 -8.78 1.17 19.34
CA LEU A 121 -9.45 1.80 20.49
C LEU A 121 -10.10 0.76 21.40
N VAL A 122 -10.82 -0.20 20.85
CA VAL A 122 -11.44 -1.30 21.61
C VAL A 122 -10.38 -2.13 22.34
N LYS A 123 -9.26 -2.42 21.70
CA LYS A 123 -8.16 -3.15 22.33
C LYS A 123 -7.57 -2.37 23.53
N VAL A 124 -7.36 -1.06 23.37
CA VAL A 124 -6.84 -0.20 24.44
C VAL A 124 -7.82 -0.10 25.62
N VAL A 125 -9.13 -0.01 25.34
CA VAL A 125 -10.18 0.07 26.38
C VAL A 125 -10.34 -1.26 27.11
N ASN A 126 -10.19 -2.38 26.42
CA ASN A 126 -10.34 -3.74 26.99
C ASN A 126 -9.05 -4.33 27.55
N GLU A 127 -7.89 -3.72 27.30
CA GLU A 127 -6.71 -4.08 28.08
C GLU A 127 -6.97 -3.69 29.52
N PRO A 128 -7.02 -4.68 30.46
CA PRO A 128 -7.06 -4.31 31.87
C PRO A 128 -5.85 -3.38 32.09
N LEU A 129 -6.10 -2.22 32.66
CA LEU A 129 -5.04 -1.38 33.20
C LEU A 129 -4.04 -2.34 33.81
N SER A 130 -2.89 -2.53 33.15
CA SER A 130 -1.92 -3.51 33.54
C SER A 130 -1.81 -3.39 35.04
N SER A 131 -2.21 -4.46 35.73
CA SER A 131 -1.93 -4.57 37.12
C SER A 131 -0.51 -4.05 37.26
N GLU A 132 -0.37 -2.91 37.88
CA GLU A 132 0.90 -2.41 38.30
C GLU A 132 1.57 -3.63 38.94
N LYS A 133 2.44 -4.29 38.17
CA LYS A 133 3.23 -5.38 38.72
C LYS A 133 3.93 -4.71 39.84
N SER A 134 3.42 -4.93 41.03
CA SER A 134 3.89 -4.34 42.27
C SER A 134 5.40 -4.50 42.23
N LYS A 135 6.09 -3.37 42.07
CA LYS A 135 7.54 -3.37 42.02
C LYS A 135 7.99 -4.14 43.28
N PRO A 136 8.84 -5.15 43.13
CA PRO A 136 9.24 -5.93 44.30
C PRO A 136 9.76 -4.97 45.36
N THR A 137 9.09 -4.94 46.51
CA THR A 137 9.53 -4.16 47.64
C THR A 137 10.67 -4.91 48.31
N TRP A 138 11.77 -4.23 48.51
CA TRP A 138 12.95 -4.77 49.13
C TRP A 138 13.11 -4.13 50.52
N SER A 139 13.41 -4.93 51.52
CA SER A 139 13.78 -4.42 52.85
C SER A 139 15.17 -4.89 53.23
N PHE A 140 15.90 -4.01 53.91
CA PHE A 140 17.25 -4.31 54.42
C PHE A 140 17.15 -5.00 55.77
N LYS A 141 17.49 -6.29 55.84
CA LYS A 141 17.49 -7.10 57.08
C LYS A 141 18.82 -7.83 57.23
N LYS A 142 19.37 -7.80 58.44
CA LYS A 142 20.60 -8.54 58.82
C LYS A 142 21.74 -8.36 57.82
N ASN A 143 22.07 -7.12 57.48
CA ASN A 143 23.17 -6.74 56.57
C ASN A 143 23.01 -7.20 55.11
N ARG A 144 21.79 -7.45 54.63
CA ARG A 144 21.50 -7.75 53.23
C ARG A 144 20.13 -7.27 52.80
N TRP A 145 19.95 -7.01 51.51
CA TRP A 145 18.67 -6.72 50.92
C TRP A 145 17.87 -8.01 50.70
N VAL A 146 16.62 -8.05 51.20
CA VAL A 146 15.72 -9.19 51.09
C VAL A 146 14.44 -8.74 50.39
N ARG A 147 13.98 -9.52 49.40
CA ARG A 147 12.74 -9.30 48.73
C ARG A 147 11.57 -9.60 49.66
N ASN A 148 10.65 -8.67 49.81
CA ASN A 148 9.43 -8.90 50.58
C ASN A 148 8.53 -9.89 49.82
N SER A 149 8.06 -10.94 50.48
CA SER A 149 7.07 -11.84 49.95
C SER A 149 5.75 -11.10 49.79
N SER A 150 5.07 -11.28 48.65
CA SER A 150 3.72 -10.74 48.48
C SER A 150 2.79 -11.42 49.50
N PRO A 151 1.92 -10.71 50.20
CA PRO A 151 0.88 -11.34 51.00
C PRO A 151 -0.19 -11.86 50.11
N GLY A 152 -0.32 -13.18 50.00
CA GLY A 152 -1.43 -13.81 49.32
C GLY A 152 -1.11 -15.10 48.56
N GLU A 153 -0.94 -16.17 49.27
CA GLU A 153 -1.43 -17.51 48.93
C GLU A 153 -2.31 -18.00 50.05
#